data_7f11e5f005c6d6dde61a0754ea6eaf64
#
_entry.id   7f11e5f005c6d6dde61a0754ea6eaf64
#
_cell.length_a   1.000
_cell.length_b   1.000
_cell.length_c   1.000
_cell.angle_alpha   90.00
_cell.angle_beta   90.00
_cell.angle_gamma   90.00
#
_symmetry.space_group_name_H-M   'P 1'
#
loop_
_entity.id
_entity.type
_entity.pdbx_description
1 polymer ?
#
loop_
_entity_poly.entity_id
_entity_poly.type
_entity_poly.pdbx_seq_one_letter_code
_entity_poly.pdbx_strand_id
1 'polypeptide(L)'
;MKHQRISLSIAVAAVMSAAAFAPAAYAIDINAGDWKLSIDGNVNASYIYSRCDTNAHIIAGGLACIDTDSSSSSVSNGLLPAALSISGATTQGAYDIGFTFGLYPGISTNDGGSPNLQENTGLGHTALGTAGLDIRQVFLTFGNKDMGTVMAGRNIGFFGADAILNDMTLLGVGAGNGNYAAPANTSLGSIGLGYIYTDWLAQIDYTTPDFFGAKASIGIFDPLNTLSQIPASKKAPGIQAKIAYTAGPLYLSASGLFQQQRNTEATDINVPGTNGNYSSWATDFGGKYDIAGFEVAGWYYVGKGVGTTGLFVNSDDGLGDPRDSNGYLAQVTYKIMQTKFGINYGQSVLKAASGDIGIARDELVGKNSKVTLGVYQDLTANLMVLFEFTRTQALNQAGQENASRNADIGAFLKF
;
A
#
# COMPACT_ATOMS: atom_id res chain seq x y z
N MET A 1 -52.20 -15.65 -14.43
CA MET A 1 -51.32 -15.56 -13.26
C MET A 1 -49.95 -15.03 -13.74
N LYS A 2 -49.68 -13.75 -13.47
CA LYS A 2 -48.43 -13.09 -13.88
C LYS A 2 -47.38 -13.39 -12.81
N HIS A 3 -46.34 -14.15 -13.15
CA HIS A 3 -45.17 -14.29 -12.31
C HIS A 3 -44.37 -12.99 -12.37
N GLN A 4 -44.44 -12.20 -11.30
CA GLN A 4 -43.46 -11.15 -11.03
C GLN A 4 -42.11 -11.83 -10.69
N ARG A 5 -41.14 -11.70 -11.58
CA ARG A 5 -39.75 -12.00 -11.26
C ARG A 5 -39.23 -10.88 -10.38
N ILE A 6 -39.10 -11.18 -9.11
CA ILE A 6 -38.36 -10.33 -8.18
C ILE A 6 -36.90 -10.39 -8.61
N SER A 7 -36.39 -9.29 -9.14
CA SER A 7 -34.94 -9.13 -9.37
C SER A 7 -34.26 -8.99 -8.01
N LEU A 8 -33.69 -10.09 -7.53
CA LEU A 8 -32.84 -10.09 -6.35
C LEU A 8 -31.54 -9.40 -6.75
N SER A 9 -31.37 -8.17 -6.33
CA SER A 9 -30.08 -7.48 -6.41
C SER A 9 -29.14 -8.15 -5.42
N ILE A 10 -28.27 -9.02 -5.91
CA ILE A 10 -27.19 -9.64 -5.12
C ILE A 10 -26.19 -8.53 -4.86
N ALA A 11 -26.27 -7.90 -3.70
CA ALA A 11 -25.20 -7.12 -3.16
C ALA A 11 -24.13 -8.11 -2.67
N VAL A 12 -23.24 -8.53 -3.58
CA VAL A 12 -21.99 -9.19 -3.19
C VAL A 12 -21.25 -8.18 -2.34
N ALA A 13 -21.13 -8.46 -1.05
CA ALA A 13 -20.31 -7.66 -0.16
C ALA A 13 -18.89 -7.67 -0.72
N ALA A 14 -18.51 -6.58 -1.37
CA ALA A 14 -17.17 -6.39 -1.87
C ALA A 14 -16.22 -6.39 -0.66
N VAL A 15 -15.63 -7.56 -0.38
CA VAL A 15 -14.37 -7.60 0.35
C VAL A 15 -13.42 -6.76 -0.51
N MET A 16 -12.94 -5.65 0.02
CA MET A 16 -12.16 -4.67 -0.72
C MET A 16 -10.98 -5.36 -1.41
N SER A 17 -11.16 -5.72 -2.66
CA SER A 17 -10.05 -5.99 -3.55
C SER A 17 -9.46 -4.63 -3.97
N ALA A 18 -8.18 -4.52 -4.15
CA ALA A 18 -7.57 -3.33 -4.74
C ALA A 18 -8.14 -3.03 -6.16
N ALA A 19 -8.86 -3.97 -6.76
CA ALA A 19 -9.69 -3.79 -7.94
C ALA A 19 -10.99 -3.00 -7.67
N ALA A 20 -11.41 -2.80 -6.41
CA ALA A 20 -12.60 -2.03 -6.03
C ALA A 20 -12.49 -0.51 -6.31
N PHE A 21 -11.42 -0.06 -6.95
CA PHE A 21 -11.28 1.32 -7.44
C PHE A 21 -11.96 1.59 -8.77
N ALA A 22 -12.31 0.57 -9.53
CA ALA A 22 -13.26 0.75 -10.61
C ALA A 22 -14.66 0.63 -10.01
N PRO A 23 -15.55 1.64 -10.15
CA PRO A 23 -16.97 1.37 -9.94
C PRO A 23 -17.31 0.15 -10.81
N ALA A 24 -18.07 -0.81 -10.27
CA ALA A 24 -18.45 -2.09 -10.92
C ALA A 24 -19.06 -1.97 -12.34
N ALA A 25 -19.13 -0.75 -12.87
CA ALA A 25 -19.65 -0.39 -14.19
C ALA A 25 -18.69 -0.70 -15.36
N TYR A 26 -17.43 -1.08 -15.10
CA TYR A 26 -16.44 -1.28 -16.15
C TYR A 26 -15.98 -2.73 -16.31
N ALA A 27 -16.28 -3.58 -15.34
CA ALA A 27 -15.93 -4.98 -15.39
C ALA A 27 -16.65 -5.70 -16.54
N ILE A 28 -15.95 -6.59 -17.23
CA ILE A 28 -16.55 -7.49 -18.20
C ILE A 28 -17.18 -8.66 -17.44
N ASP A 29 -18.51 -8.69 -17.36
CA ASP A 29 -19.25 -9.73 -16.69
C ASP A 29 -19.61 -10.88 -17.64
N ILE A 30 -19.34 -12.12 -17.23
CA ILE A 30 -19.63 -13.34 -17.95
C ILE A 30 -20.45 -14.27 -17.06
N ASN A 31 -21.64 -14.67 -17.50
CA ASN A 31 -22.44 -15.66 -16.81
C ASN A 31 -22.05 -17.08 -17.31
N ALA A 32 -21.56 -17.91 -16.40
CA ALA A 32 -21.11 -19.27 -16.67
C ALA A 32 -21.86 -20.27 -15.74
N GLY A 33 -23.04 -20.67 -16.14
CA GLY A 33 -23.93 -21.47 -15.29
C GLY A 33 -24.38 -20.71 -14.06
N ASP A 34 -24.10 -21.28 -12.87
CA ASP A 34 -24.42 -20.65 -11.59
C ASP A 34 -23.33 -19.63 -11.14
N TRP A 35 -22.26 -19.47 -11.90
CA TRP A 35 -21.19 -18.53 -11.62
C TRP A 35 -21.35 -17.25 -12.42
N LYS A 36 -21.12 -16.12 -11.76
CA LYS A 36 -20.85 -14.83 -12.38
C LYS A 36 -19.35 -14.58 -12.33
N LEU A 37 -18.71 -14.52 -13.49
CA LEU A 37 -17.30 -14.16 -13.62
C LEU A 37 -17.19 -12.68 -13.96
N SER A 38 -16.14 -12.03 -13.47
CA SER A 38 -15.85 -10.63 -13.73
C SER A 38 -14.37 -10.49 -14.10
N ILE A 39 -14.09 -9.74 -15.14
CA ILE A 39 -12.74 -9.39 -15.57
C ILE A 39 -12.65 -7.88 -15.51
N ASP A 40 -11.73 -7.36 -14.73
CA ASP A 40 -11.47 -5.93 -14.58
C ASP A 40 -9.97 -5.65 -14.48
N GLY A 41 -9.60 -4.38 -14.58
CA GLY A 41 -8.20 -4.04 -14.47
C GLY A 41 -7.87 -2.61 -14.87
N ASN A 42 -6.58 -2.36 -14.99
CA ASN A 42 -6.06 -1.09 -15.48
C ASN A 42 -4.75 -1.27 -16.26
N VAL A 43 -4.51 -0.33 -17.16
CA VAL A 43 -3.20 -0.08 -17.77
C VAL A 43 -2.85 1.37 -17.52
N ASN A 44 -1.66 1.63 -16.99
CA ASN A 44 -1.21 2.98 -16.74
C ASN A 44 0.27 3.13 -17.06
N ALA A 45 0.66 4.35 -17.44
CA ALA A 45 2.03 4.73 -17.68
C ALA A 45 2.21 6.22 -17.41
N SER A 46 3.32 6.57 -16.80
CA SER A 46 3.70 7.95 -16.50
C SER A 46 5.14 8.21 -16.91
N TYR A 47 5.38 9.36 -17.56
CA TYR A 47 6.70 9.92 -17.68
C TYR A 47 7.00 10.70 -16.38
N ILE A 48 8.10 10.38 -15.74
CA ILE A 48 8.51 10.94 -14.46
C ILE A 48 9.89 11.58 -14.65
N TYR A 49 9.98 12.88 -14.42
CA TYR A 49 11.24 13.58 -14.34
C TYR A 49 11.50 13.98 -12.89
N SER A 50 12.59 13.50 -12.33
CA SER A 50 13.03 13.76 -10.96
C SER A 50 14.35 14.53 -10.95
N ARG A 51 14.49 15.46 -10.01
CA ARG A 51 15.72 16.20 -9.77
C ARG A 51 16.01 16.26 -8.28
N CYS A 52 17.22 15.87 -7.91
CA CYS A 52 17.76 16.13 -6.58
C CYS A 52 18.17 17.59 -6.44
N ASP A 53 17.64 18.28 -5.46
CA ASP A 53 18.02 19.65 -5.10
C ASP A 53 19.23 19.65 -4.17
N THR A 54 19.24 18.69 -3.23
CA THR A 54 20.31 18.51 -2.25
C THR A 54 20.49 17.01 -2.01
N ASN A 55 21.69 16.51 -2.29
CA ASN A 55 22.10 15.12 -2.06
C ASN A 55 23.51 15.13 -1.44
N ALA A 56 23.70 15.95 -0.40
CA ALA A 56 25.01 16.15 0.24
C ALA A 56 25.28 15.16 1.37
N HIS A 57 24.23 14.41 1.80
CA HIS A 57 24.30 13.59 3.00
C HIS A 57 23.86 12.16 2.72
N ILE A 58 24.47 11.20 3.41
CA ILE A 58 23.98 9.82 3.46
C ILE A 58 22.79 9.78 4.39
N ILE A 59 21.65 9.31 3.89
CA ILE A 59 20.41 9.14 4.67
C ILE A 59 19.86 7.73 4.40
N ALA A 60 20.26 6.78 5.23
CA ALA A 60 19.82 5.40 5.13
C ALA A 60 18.31 5.31 5.37
N GLY A 61 17.53 4.88 4.38
CA GLY A 61 16.07 4.90 4.40
C GLY A 61 15.44 6.25 4.02
N GLY A 62 16.25 7.23 3.62
CA GLY A 62 15.75 8.50 3.06
C GLY A 62 15.12 8.32 1.69
N LEU A 63 14.03 9.03 1.39
CA LEU A 63 13.23 8.88 0.17
C LEU A 63 13.31 10.08 -0.78
N ALA A 64 14.16 11.06 -0.52
CA ALA A 64 14.28 12.26 -1.36
C ALA A 64 15.21 12.05 -2.56
N CYS A 65 16.44 11.65 -2.28
CA CYS A 65 17.48 11.42 -3.29
C CYS A 65 18.24 10.17 -2.90
N ILE A 66 18.33 9.19 -3.77
CA ILE A 66 19.00 7.92 -3.45
C ILE A 66 20.23 7.72 -4.33
N ASP A 67 20.22 8.25 -5.54
CA ASP A 67 21.37 8.16 -6.42
C ASP A 67 22.24 9.43 -6.34
N THR A 68 23.50 9.29 -6.71
CA THR A 68 24.46 10.40 -6.86
C THR A 68 24.09 11.32 -8.02
N ASP A 69 23.21 10.89 -8.93
CA ASP A 69 22.77 11.67 -10.06
C ASP A 69 21.84 12.81 -9.65
N SER A 70 22.10 13.98 -10.21
CA SER A 70 21.31 15.19 -9.91
C SER A 70 19.91 15.17 -10.55
N SER A 71 19.67 14.32 -11.55
CA SER A 71 18.38 14.19 -12.22
C SER A 71 18.24 12.83 -12.89
N SER A 72 16.98 12.38 -13.00
CA SER A 72 16.61 11.14 -13.70
C SER A 72 15.33 11.32 -14.49
N SER A 73 15.14 10.46 -15.48
CA SER A 73 13.91 10.36 -16.25
C SER A 73 13.52 8.89 -16.40
N SER A 74 12.23 8.58 -16.25
CA SER A 74 11.72 7.23 -16.46
C SER A 74 10.34 7.24 -17.10
N VAL A 75 10.00 6.12 -17.72
CA VAL A 75 8.63 5.77 -18.07
C VAL A 75 8.29 4.52 -17.30
N SER A 76 7.36 4.63 -16.35
CA SER A 76 6.98 3.54 -15.46
C SER A 76 5.51 3.62 -15.08
N ASN A 77 5.02 2.65 -14.33
CA ASN A 77 3.74 2.78 -13.66
C ASN A 77 3.79 3.91 -12.62
N GLY A 78 2.62 4.43 -12.26
CA GLY A 78 2.45 5.26 -11.08
C GLY A 78 2.54 4.45 -9.78
N LEU A 79 1.89 4.90 -8.71
CA LEU A 79 1.83 4.16 -7.44
C LEU A 79 1.12 2.81 -7.62
N LEU A 80 0.01 2.80 -8.35
CA LEU A 80 -0.66 1.55 -8.70
C LEU A 80 -0.02 0.97 -9.95
N PRO A 81 0.45 -0.30 -9.95
CA PRO A 81 0.92 -0.96 -11.18
C PRO A 81 -0.25 -1.21 -12.14
N ALA A 82 0.03 -1.64 -13.35
CA ALA A 82 -1.00 -2.24 -14.18
C ALA A 82 -1.61 -3.45 -13.46
N ALA A 83 -2.86 -3.76 -13.73
CA ALA A 83 -3.59 -4.84 -13.08
C ALA A 83 -4.53 -5.55 -14.03
N LEU A 84 -4.60 -6.87 -13.88
CA LEU A 84 -5.65 -7.73 -14.44
C LEU A 84 -6.24 -8.55 -13.30
N SER A 85 -7.51 -8.35 -13.01
CA SER A 85 -8.24 -9.09 -11.99
C SER A 85 -9.26 -10.02 -12.66
N ILE A 86 -9.31 -11.25 -12.19
CA ILE A 86 -10.33 -12.24 -12.56
C ILE A 86 -11.00 -12.68 -11.28
N SER A 87 -12.28 -12.45 -11.16
CA SER A 87 -13.07 -12.86 -10.01
C SER A 87 -14.28 -13.69 -10.42
N GLY A 88 -14.77 -14.48 -9.50
CA GLY A 88 -15.98 -15.27 -9.69
C GLY A 88 -16.80 -15.32 -8.42
N ALA A 89 -18.14 -15.30 -8.57
CA ALA A 89 -19.07 -15.39 -7.47
C ALA A 89 -20.26 -16.30 -7.80
N THR A 90 -20.72 -17.02 -6.81
CA THR A 90 -21.91 -17.89 -6.88
C THR A 90 -22.59 -17.96 -5.52
N THR A 91 -23.88 -18.30 -5.50
CA THR A 91 -24.60 -18.63 -4.26
C THR A 91 -24.94 -20.11 -4.29
N GLN A 92 -24.46 -20.87 -3.31
CA GLN A 92 -24.73 -22.31 -3.19
C GLN A 92 -25.31 -22.62 -1.81
N GLY A 93 -26.54 -23.06 -1.80
CA GLY A 93 -27.29 -23.26 -0.55
C GLY A 93 -27.48 -21.94 0.19
N ALA A 94 -26.93 -21.83 1.39
CA ALA A 94 -27.00 -20.63 2.22
C ALA A 94 -25.75 -19.74 2.13
N TYR A 95 -24.79 -20.07 1.27
CA TYR A 95 -23.50 -19.40 1.21
C TYR A 95 -23.30 -18.66 -0.10
N ASP A 96 -22.86 -17.43 -0.01
CA ASP A 96 -22.22 -16.69 -1.08
C ASP A 96 -20.74 -17.07 -1.10
N ILE A 97 -20.27 -17.55 -2.24
CA ILE A 97 -18.90 -18.07 -2.43
C ILE A 97 -18.25 -17.27 -3.52
N GLY A 98 -16.98 -16.89 -3.32
CA GLY A 98 -16.23 -16.14 -4.32
C GLY A 98 -14.76 -16.52 -4.36
N PHE A 99 -14.10 -16.09 -5.44
CA PHE A 99 -12.65 -16.14 -5.57
C PHE A 99 -12.16 -14.91 -6.34
N THR A 100 -10.87 -14.58 -6.17
CA THR A 100 -10.18 -13.53 -6.93
C THR A 100 -8.75 -13.94 -7.23
N PHE A 101 -8.32 -13.69 -8.48
CA PHE A 101 -6.94 -13.69 -8.92
C PHE A 101 -6.58 -12.31 -9.43
N GLY A 102 -5.53 -11.70 -8.87
CA GLY A 102 -5.03 -10.39 -9.28
C GLY A 102 -3.58 -10.48 -9.73
N LEU A 103 -3.34 -10.15 -11.00
CA LEU A 103 -2.05 -10.14 -11.68
C LEU A 103 -1.63 -8.68 -11.90
N TYR A 104 -0.42 -8.32 -11.49
CA TYR A 104 0.08 -6.94 -11.51
C TYR A 104 1.39 -6.83 -12.28
N PRO A 105 1.33 -6.73 -13.61
CA PRO A 105 2.53 -6.55 -14.42
C PRO A 105 3.08 -5.13 -14.29
N GLY A 106 4.41 -5.02 -14.28
CA GLY A 106 5.12 -3.75 -14.43
C GLY A 106 5.39 -3.43 -15.90
N ILE A 107 5.80 -2.19 -16.17
CA ILE A 107 6.16 -1.72 -17.53
C ILE A 107 7.61 -1.23 -17.64
N SER A 108 8.39 -1.28 -16.56
CA SER A 108 9.78 -0.81 -16.55
C SER A 108 10.63 -1.60 -17.52
N THR A 109 11.50 -0.90 -18.28
CA THR A 109 12.42 -1.54 -19.24
C THR A 109 13.66 -2.11 -18.55
N ASN A 110 14.15 -1.44 -17.53
CA ASN A 110 15.47 -1.70 -16.95
C ASN A 110 15.44 -2.51 -15.67
N ASP A 111 14.30 -2.64 -15.05
CA ASP A 111 14.15 -3.31 -13.77
C ASP A 111 12.91 -4.19 -13.79
N GLY A 112 13.12 -5.46 -14.01
CA GLY A 112 12.07 -6.46 -14.11
C GLY A 112 11.66 -7.08 -12.77
N GLY A 113 12.07 -6.49 -11.66
CA GLY A 113 11.72 -6.97 -10.33
C GLY A 113 10.20 -6.93 -10.06
N SER A 114 9.76 -7.77 -9.13
CA SER A 114 8.40 -7.69 -8.60
C SER A 114 8.16 -6.33 -7.95
N PRO A 115 6.98 -5.69 -8.12
CA PRO A 115 6.62 -4.51 -7.35
C PRO A 115 6.49 -4.77 -5.84
N ASN A 116 6.42 -6.02 -5.41
CA ASN A 116 6.34 -6.38 -3.99
C ASN A 116 7.71 -6.31 -3.32
N LEU A 117 7.86 -5.42 -2.34
CA LEU A 117 9.11 -5.20 -1.60
C LEU A 117 9.60 -6.45 -0.85
N GLN A 118 8.72 -7.35 -0.46
CA GLN A 118 9.06 -8.55 0.32
C GLN A 118 9.80 -9.61 -0.51
N GLU A 119 9.64 -9.61 -1.81
CA GLU A 119 10.30 -10.56 -2.70
C GLU A 119 11.71 -10.10 -3.13
N ASN A 120 12.08 -8.86 -2.84
CA ASN A 120 13.38 -8.33 -3.20
C ASN A 120 14.42 -8.75 -2.15
N THR A 121 14.93 -9.96 -2.29
CA THR A 121 15.93 -10.55 -1.38
C THR A 121 17.37 -10.02 -1.60
N GLY A 122 17.54 -8.87 -2.24
CA GLY A 122 18.85 -8.24 -2.45
C GLY A 122 19.74 -8.93 -3.48
N LEU A 123 19.27 -9.96 -4.14
CA LEU A 123 20.01 -10.67 -5.20
C LEU A 123 19.49 -10.20 -6.57
N GLY A 124 19.57 -8.91 -6.85
CA GLY A 124 19.41 -8.29 -8.15
C GLY A 124 18.59 -9.11 -9.16
N HIS A 125 17.27 -9.13 -9.05
CA HIS A 125 16.42 -9.73 -10.07
C HIS A 125 16.36 -8.82 -11.29
N THR A 126 17.39 -8.88 -12.09
CA THR A 126 17.35 -8.36 -13.46
C THR A 126 16.64 -9.39 -14.31
N ALA A 127 15.35 -9.24 -14.51
CA ALA A 127 14.69 -9.93 -15.60
C ALA A 127 15.17 -9.27 -16.90
N LEU A 128 16.17 -9.85 -17.53
CA LEU A 128 16.75 -9.37 -18.78
C LEU A 128 15.65 -9.16 -19.83
N GLY A 129 15.23 -7.90 -19.99
CA GLY A 129 14.28 -7.48 -21.02
C GLY A 129 12.81 -7.82 -20.76
N THR A 130 12.42 -8.26 -19.57
CA THR A 130 11.02 -8.51 -19.21
C THR A 130 10.58 -7.70 -17.99
N ALA A 131 9.37 -7.12 -18.06
CA ALA A 131 8.75 -6.51 -16.89
C ALA A 131 8.35 -7.58 -15.86
N GLY A 132 8.44 -7.25 -14.57
CA GLY A 132 8.02 -8.15 -13.49
C GLY A 132 6.52 -8.36 -13.44
N LEU A 133 6.11 -9.53 -13.02
CA LEU A 133 4.72 -9.86 -12.70
C LEU A 133 4.61 -10.19 -11.22
N ASP A 134 3.79 -9.43 -10.51
CA ASP A 134 3.46 -9.66 -9.12
C ASP A 134 2.06 -10.28 -9.00
N ILE A 135 1.95 -11.37 -8.25
CA ILE A 135 0.68 -12.01 -7.94
C ILE A 135 0.25 -11.56 -6.56
N ARG A 136 -0.54 -10.49 -6.49
CA ARG A 136 -0.92 -9.84 -5.23
C ARG A 136 -2.16 -10.45 -4.60
N GLN A 137 -3.07 -10.97 -5.43
CA GLN A 137 -4.34 -11.50 -4.95
C GLN A 137 -4.56 -12.91 -5.46
N VAL A 138 -4.71 -13.85 -4.53
CA VAL A 138 -5.18 -15.21 -4.76
C VAL A 138 -5.95 -15.62 -3.52
N PHE A 139 -7.25 -15.45 -3.51
CA PHE A 139 -8.06 -15.77 -2.34
C PHE A 139 -9.45 -16.27 -2.69
N LEU A 140 -10.05 -16.95 -1.74
CA LEU A 140 -11.46 -17.32 -1.75
C LEU A 140 -12.22 -16.57 -0.65
N THR A 141 -13.53 -16.44 -0.83
CA THR A 141 -14.44 -15.93 0.19
C THR A 141 -15.65 -16.86 0.34
N PHE A 142 -16.19 -16.95 1.53
CA PHE A 142 -17.49 -17.54 1.76
C PHE A 142 -18.19 -16.91 2.97
N GLY A 143 -19.50 -16.87 2.92
CA GLY A 143 -20.30 -16.27 3.98
C GLY A 143 -21.72 -15.95 3.51
N ASN A 144 -22.38 -15.06 4.20
CA ASN A 144 -23.63 -14.43 3.76
C ASN A 144 -23.89 -13.15 4.56
N LYS A 145 -24.99 -12.46 4.21
CA LYS A 145 -25.34 -11.18 4.84
C LYS A 145 -25.61 -11.25 6.36
N ASP A 146 -25.93 -12.42 6.89
CA ASP A 146 -26.31 -12.60 8.30
C ASP A 146 -25.14 -13.10 9.16
N MET A 147 -24.24 -13.90 8.56
CA MET A 147 -23.10 -14.49 9.26
C MET A 147 -21.77 -13.75 9.00
N GLY A 148 -21.75 -12.77 8.11
CA GLY A 148 -20.51 -12.12 7.68
C GLY A 148 -19.75 -12.95 6.65
N THR A 149 -18.46 -12.62 6.45
CA THR A 149 -17.62 -13.21 5.39
C THR A 149 -16.28 -13.65 5.94
N VAL A 150 -15.91 -14.88 5.62
CA VAL A 150 -14.56 -15.40 5.79
C VAL A 150 -13.82 -15.24 4.47
N MET A 151 -12.58 -14.75 4.52
CA MET A 151 -11.64 -14.71 3.41
C MET A 151 -10.42 -15.56 3.77
N ALA A 152 -9.92 -16.32 2.81
CA ALA A 152 -8.69 -17.10 2.97
C ALA A 152 -7.85 -17.04 1.70
N GLY A 153 -6.56 -16.69 1.84
CA GLY A 153 -5.62 -16.58 0.74
C GLY A 153 -4.73 -15.33 0.85
N ARG A 154 -4.13 -14.94 -0.28
CA ARG A 154 -3.27 -13.75 -0.36
C ARG A 154 -4.10 -12.54 -0.75
N ASN A 155 -4.04 -11.48 0.05
CA ASN A 155 -4.72 -10.22 -0.19
C ASN A 155 -4.01 -9.08 0.56
N ILE A 156 -4.43 -7.84 0.33
CA ILE A 156 -3.94 -6.66 1.04
C ILE A 156 -4.15 -6.80 2.55
N GLY A 157 -3.16 -6.43 3.35
CA GLY A 157 -3.27 -6.39 4.81
C GLY A 157 -4.20 -5.28 5.29
N PHE A 158 -4.61 -5.29 6.56
CA PHE A 158 -5.53 -4.26 7.09
C PHE A 158 -4.82 -2.97 7.47
N PHE A 159 -3.65 -3.07 8.12
CA PHE A 159 -2.90 -1.90 8.56
C PHE A 159 -2.34 -1.11 7.37
N GLY A 160 -2.60 0.19 7.31
CA GLY A 160 -2.17 1.06 6.22
C GLY A 160 -3.02 0.97 4.95
N ALA A 161 -3.90 -0.04 4.81
CA ALA A 161 -4.69 -0.24 3.60
C ALA A 161 -5.60 0.95 3.28
N ASP A 162 -6.31 1.48 4.26
CA ASP A 162 -7.23 2.59 4.00
C ASP A 162 -6.49 3.90 3.66
N ALA A 163 -5.30 4.10 4.21
CA ALA A 163 -4.47 5.24 3.88
C ALA A 163 -4.02 5.21 2.41
N ILE A 164 -3.43 4.10 1.95
CA ILE A 164 -3.01 3.95 0.54
C ILE A 164 -4.18 3.97 -0.41
N LEU A 165 -5.30 3.32 -0.06
CA LEU A 165 -6.47 3.21 -0.92
C LEU A 165 -7.24 4.52 -1.09
N ASN A 166 -7.06 5.49 -0.20
CA ASN A 166 -7.64 6.82 -0.28
C ASN A 166 -6.59 7.91 -0.55
N ASP A 167 -5.32 7.56 -0.81
CA ASP A 167 -4.31 8.52 -1.24
C ASP A 167 -4.69 9.13 -2.61
N MET A 168 -4.72 10.45 -2.72
CA MET A 168 -5.06 11.11 -3.98
C MET A 168 -4.10 10.74 -5.12
N THR A 169 -2.85 10.34 -4.77
CA THR A 169 -1.82 9.93 -5.72
C THR A 169 -1.88 8.44 -6.09
N LEU A 170 -2.89 7.69 -5.62
CA LEU A 170 -3.02 6.25 -5.90
C LEU A 170 -3.05 5.95 -7.40
N LEU A 171 -3.79 6.75 -8.18
CA LEU A 171 -3.88 6.61 -9.64
C LEU A 171 -2.82 7.46 -10.36
N GLY A 172 -1.99 8.19 -9.61
CA GLY A 172 -0.89 9.02 -10.07
C GLY A 172 0.46 8.45 -9.64
N VAL A 173 1.41 9.34 -9.39
CA VAL A 173 2.82 9.03 -9.10
C VAL A 173 3.19 9.40 -7.66
N GLY A 174 2.80 10.60 -7.20
CA GLY A 174 3.22 11.14 -5.92
C GLY A 174 4.73 11.31 -5.85
N ALA A 175 5.40 10.73 -4.85
CA ALA A 175 6.85 10.69 -4.81
C ALA A 175 7.38 9.81 -5.94
N GLY A 176 7.94 10.45 -6.93
CA GLY A 176 8.54 9.80 -8.09
C GLY A 176 9.89 9.26 -7.72
N ASN A 177 10.02 7.97 -7.86
CA ASN A 177 11.25 7.29 -7.60
C ASN A 177 12.05 7.05 -8.82
N GLY A 178 12.08 7.95 -9.75
CA GLY A 178 12.86 7.78 -10.97
C GLY A 178 14.29 7.29 -10.75
N ASN A 179 14.74 7.27 -9.52
CA ASN A 179 16.11 6.96 -9.13
C ASN A 179 16.19 5.70 -8.32
N TYR A 180 15.12 4.93 -8.20
CA TYR A 180 15.12 3.82 -7.29
C TYR A 180 14.77 2.53 -7.90
N ALA A 181 15.45 1.56 -7.37
CA ALA A 181 15.18 0.17 -7.60
C ALA A 181 14.04 -0.40 -6.74
N ALA A 182 13.34 0.37 -5.95
CA ALA A 182 12.30 -0.19 -5.11
C ALA A 182 11.14 0.77 -4.85
N PRO A 183 9.91 0.34 -5.07
CA PRO A 183 9.52 -0.85 -5.81
C PRO A 183 9.77 -0.67 -7.32
N ALA A 184 10.44 -1.62 -7.94
CA ALA A 184 11.04 -1.51 -9.26
C ALA A 184 10.13 -1.01 -10.40
N ASN A 185 8.85 -1.27 -10.37
CA ASN A 185 7.93 -0.95 -11.44
C ASN A 185 6.88 0.11 -11.07
N THR A 186 6.94 0.67 -9.87
CA THR A 186 5.97 1.65 -9.39
C THR A 186 6.66 2.83 -8.71
N SER A 187 5.95 3.96 -8.61
CA SER A 187 6.33 5.06 -7.73
C SER A 187 5.96 4.77 -6.27
N LEU A 188 6.31 5.65 -5.35
CA LEU A 188 5.97 5.49 -3.93
C LEU A 188 4.63 6.14 -3.54
N GLY A 189 4.08 7.04 -4.35
CA GLY A 189 2.91 7.80 -3.89
C GLY A 189 3.23 8.53 -2.59
N SER A 190 2.59 8.11 -1.49
CA SER A 190 2.91 8.57 -0.13
C SER A 190 3.43 7.45 0.78
N ILE A 191 3.82 6.30 0.23
CA ILE A 191 4.46 5.21 0.98
C ILE A 191 5.76 5.72 1.62
N GLY A 192 5.90 5.55 2.92
CA GLY A 192 7.04 6.08 3.69
C GLY A 192 7.04 7.60 3.88
N LEU A 193 6.02 8.26 3.41
CA LEU A 193 5.83 9.70 3.34
C LEU A 193 4.43 10.11 3.85
N GLY A 194 3.90 9.33 4.79
CA GLY A 194 2.59 9.56 5.40
C GLY A 194 1.91 8.30 5.92
N TYR A 195 2.21 7.15 5.34
CA TYR A 195 1.79 5.83 5.81
C TYR A 195 2.83 4.77 5.46
N ILE A 196 2.72 3.60 6.09
CA ILE A 196 3.53 2.43 5.78
C ILE A 196 2.79 1.60 4.72
N TYR A 197 3.54 1.02 3.78
CA TYR A 197 2.97 0.08 2.81
C TYR A 197 2.42 -1.16 3.51
N THR A 198 1.13 -1.44 3.27
CA THR A 198 0.37 -2.49 3.97
C THR A 198 0.80 -3.92 3.62
N ASP A 199 1.44 -4.10 2.45
CA ASP A 199 1.83 -5.39 1.87
C ASP A 199 0.65 -6.33 1.52
N TRP A 200 0.99 -7.45 0.88
CA TRP A 200 0.07 -8.49 0.41
C TRP A 200 0.34 -9.75 1.20
N LEU A 201 -0.57 -10.08 2.11
CA LEU A 201 -0.38 -11.09 3.14
C LEU A 201 -1.11 -12.38 2.78
N ALA A 202 -0.49 -13.54 3.00
CA ALA A 202 -1.21 -14.79 3.11
C ALA A 202 -1.95 -14.79 4.44
N GLN A 203 -3.30 -14.82 4.42
CA GLN A 203 -4.11 -14.51 5.60
C GLN A 203 -5.44 -15.27 5.62
N ILE A 204 -6.02 -15.37 6.79
CA ILE A 204 -7.40 -15.83 7.00
C ILE A 204 -8.09 -14.80 7.87
N ASP A 205 -9.14 -14.19 7.34
CA ASP A 205 -9.85 -13.10 7.98
C ASP A 205 -11.35 -13.39 8.07
N TYR A 206 -11.97 -12.83 9.08
CA TYR A 206 -13.40 -12.74 9.21
C TYR A 206 -13.82 -11.28 9.26
N THR A 207 -14.86 -10.93 8.48
CA THR A 207 -15.51 -9.62 8.51
C THR A 207 -16.97 -9.79 8.90
N THR A 208 -17.41 -9.02 9.90
CA THR A 208 -18.81 -9.04 10.37
C THR A 208 -19.80 -8.61 9.28
N PRO A 209 -21.09 -8.94 9.43
CA PRO A 209 -22.14 -8.22 8.74
C PRO A 209 -22.08 -6.71 8.99
N ASP A 210 -22.76 -5.95 8.15
CA ASP A 210 -22.90 -4.50 8.34
C ASP A 210 -23.88 -4.21 9.49
N PHE A 211 -23.41 -3.43 10.47
CA PHE A 211 -24.21 -2.94 11.59
C PHE A 211 -24.36 -1.42 11.49
N PHE A 212 -25.37 -0.96 10.77
CA PHE A 212 -25.66 0.46 10.58
C PHE A 212 -24.49 1.26 10.02
N GLY A 213 -23.79 0.68 9.04
CA GLY A 213 -22.61 1.27 8.40
C GLY A 213 -21.29 0.89 9.07
N ALA A 214 -21.29 0.20 10.21
CA ALA A 214 -20.09 -0.29 10.87
C ALA A 214 -19.79 -1.74 10.48
N LYS A 215 -18.52 -2.04 10.19
CA LYS A 215 -17.97 -3.38 9.98
C LYS A 215 -16.69 -3.56 10.78
N ALA A 216 -16.52 -4.72 11.37
CA ALA A 216 -15.28 -5.12 12.04
C ALA A 216 -14.69 -6.33 11.34
N SER A 217 -13.35 -6.35 11.22
CA SER A 217 -12.60 -7.47 10.66
C SER A 217 -11.50 -7.89 11.63
N ILE A 218 -11.23 -9.17 11.70
CA ILE A 218 -10.13 -9.74 12.46
C ILE A 218 -9.54 -10.90 11.66
N GLY A 219 -8.22 -11.06 11.70
CA GLY A 219 -7.56 -12.13 10.99
C GLY A 219 -6.16 -12.45 11.52
N ILE A 220 -5.65 -13.52 10.99
CA ILE A 220 -4.28 -13.96 11.17
C ILE A 220 -3.57 -13.95 9.81
N PHE A 221 -2.26 -13.71 9.83
CA PHE A 221 -1.46 -13.73 8.61
C PHE A 221 -0.13 -14.47 8.80
N ASP A 222 0.43 -14.99 7.70
CA ASP A 222 1.76 -15.59 7.69
C ASP A 222 2.80 -14.50 7.99
N PRO A 223 3.62 -14.65 9.05
CA PRO A 223 4.53 -13.61 9.49
C PRO A 223 5.52 -13.21 8.39
N LEU A 224 5.67 -11.90 8.22
CA LEU A 224 6.66 -11.32 7.31
C LEU A 224 8.05 -11.35 7.95
N ASN A 225 9.06 -11.59 7.12
CA ASN A 225 10.45 -11.41 7.53
C ASN A 225 10.78 -9.91 7.59
N THR A 226 11.62 -9.53 8.54
CA THR A 226 12.26 -8.21 8.51
C THR A 226 13.24 -8.17 7.34
N LEU A 227 13.49 -6.99 6.75
CA LEU A 227 14.53 -6.84 5.72
C LEU A 227 15.95 -6.82 6.29
N SER A 228 16.11 -6.80 7.61
CA SER A 228 17.38 -7.19 8.24
C SER A 228 17.60 -8.66 7.92
N GLN A 229 18.74 -9.02 7.38
CA GLN A 229 19.11 -10.32 6.78
C GLN A 229 18.93 -11.58 7.65
N ILE A 230 18.17 -11.48 8.71
CA ILE A 230 17.98 -12.54 9.68
C ILE A 230 16.55 -13.07 9.58
N PRO A 231 16.34 -14.34 9.19
CA PRO A 231 15.01 -14.89 9.00
C PRO A 231 14.20 -14.83 10.30
N ALA A 232 13.04 -14.20 10.26
CA ALA A 232 12.09 -14.22 11.37
C ALA A 232 11.59 -15.64 11.60
N SER A 233 11.53 -16.07 12.86
CA SER A 233 10.93 -17.35 13.19
C SER A 233 9.41 -17.30 13.04
N LYS A 234 8.84 -18.09 12.14
CA LYS A 234 7.39 -18.23 11.93
C LYS A 234 6.72 -19.10 13.02
N LYS A 235 7.01 -18.84 14.30
CA LYS A 235 6.48 -19.68 15.40
C LYS A 235 5.02 -19.38 15.73
N ALA A 236 4.57 -18.14 15.52
CA ALA A 236 3.20 -17.73 15.73
C ALA A 236 2.75 -16.90 14.53
N PRO A 237 1.48 -16.95 14.12
CA PRO A 237 0.96 -16.05 13.08
C PRO A 237 1.01 -14.59 13.56
N GLY A 238 1.08 -13.68 12.59
CA GLY A 238 0.72 -12.30 12.82
C GLY A 238 -0.80 -12.17 13.03
N ILE A 239 -1.22 -11.13 13.73
CA ILE A 239 -2.63 -10.84 14.01
C ILE A 239 -2.93 -9.43 13.49
N GLN A 240 -4.09 -9.27 12.87
CA GLN A 240 -4.57 -7.96 12.41
C GLN A 240 -6.05 -7.79 12.73
N ALA A 241 -6.45 -6.53 12.91
CA ALA A 241 -7.85 -6.17 13.12
C ALA A 241 -8.15 -4.82 12.47
N LYS A 242 -9.40 -4.61 12.10
CA LYS A 242 -9.88 -3.36 11.49
C LYS A 242 -11.31 -3.11 11.90
N ILE A 243 -11.67 -1.85 12.10
CA ILE A 243 -13.05 -1.36 12.16
C ILE A 243 -13.20 -0.24 11.14
N ALA A 244 -14.30 -0.24 10.41
CA ALA A 244 -14.65 0.81 9.47
C ALA A 244 -16.11 1.23 9.66
N TYR A 245 -16.39 2.52 9.46
CA TYR A 245 -17.71 3.10 9.56
C TYR A 245 -17.98 4.02 8.37
N THR A 246 -19.15 3.82 7.76
CA THR A 246 -19.62 4.64 6.63
C THR A 246 -20.99 5.21 6.95
N ALA A 247 -21.14 6.53 6.89
CA ALA A 247 -22.42 7.21 7.08
C ALA A 247 -22.54 8.38 6.10
N GLY A 248 -23.27 8.16 5.02
CA GLY A 248 -23.39 9.14 3.93
C GLY A 248 -22.01 9.54 3.37
N PRO A 249 -21.62 10.83 3.45
CA PRO A 249 -20.35 11.30 2.94
C PRO A 249 -19.15 11.00 3.85
N LEU A 250 -19.38 10.48 5.06
CA LEU A 250 -18.34 10.21 6.05
C LEU A 250 -17.88 8.76 5.95
N TYR A 251 -16.57 8.57 5.87
CA TYR A 251 -15.89 7.30 6.09
C TYR A 251 -14.86 7.46 7.20
N LEU A 252 -14.84 6.55 8.15
CA LEU A 252 -13.85 6.45 9.22
C LEU A 252 -13.31 5.03 9.29
N SER A 253 -12.04 4.89 9.63
CA SER A 253 -11.45 3.57 9.88
C SER A 253 -10.36 3.64 10.95
N ALA A 254 -10.16 2.50 11.61
CA ALA A 254 -9.00 2.22 12.43
C ALA A 254 -8.57 0.78 12.21
N SER A 255 -7.27 0.55 12.12
CA SER A 255 -6.72 -0.78 11.96
C SER A 255 -5.47 -0.99 12.80
N GLY A 256 -5.04 -2.23 12.94
CA GLY A 256 -3.80 -2.53 13.64
C GLY A 256 -3.29 -3.92 13.33
N LEU A 257 -2.00 -4.11 13.58
CA LEU A 257 -1.33 -5.39 13.46
C LEU A 257 -0.42 -5.65 14.68
N PHE A 258 -0.16 -6.94 14.88
CA PHE A 258 0.82 -7.43 15.85
C PHE A 258 1.55 -8.62 15.27
N GLN A 259 2.88 -8.66 15.41
CA GLN A 259 3.72 -9.79 15.03
C GLN A 259 4.89 -9.93 16.01
N GLN A 260 5.18 -11.16 16.42
CA GLN A 260 6.41 -11.47 17.14
C GLN A 260 7.56 -11.64 16.14
N GLN A 261 8.62 -10.87 16.31
CA GLN A 261 9.86 -11.01 15.57
C GLN A 261 10.82 -11.89 16.37
N ARG A 262 11.42 -12.89 15.69
CA ARG A 262 12.41 -13.76 16.30
C ARG A 262 13.65 -13.79 15.44
N ASN A 263 14.74 -13.43 16.06
CA ASN A 263 16.05 -13.60 15.47
C ASN A 263 16.59 -14.97 15.87
N THR A 264 16.73 -15.88 14.91
CA THR A 264 17.25 -17.24 15.15
C THR A 264 18.78 -17.32 15.09
N GLU A 265 19.44 -16.27 14.60
CA GLU A 265 20.90 -16.24 14.42
C GLU A 265 21.63 -15.31 15.41
N ALA A 266 20.92 -14.56 16.26
CA ALA A 266 21.51 -13.72 17.28
C ALA A 266 22.08 -14.51 18.49
N THR A 267 22.60 -15.68 18.24
CA THR A 267 23.47 -16.40 19.17
C THR A 267 24.92 -16.17 18.82
N ASP A 268 25.30 -14.93 18.54
CA ASP A 268 26.72 -14.56 18.67
C ASP A 268 27.00 -14.59 20.18
N ILE A 269 27.54 -15.73 20.62
CA ILE A 269 27.94 -16.02 21.99
C ILE A 269 28.90 -14.99 22.56
N ASN A 270 29.36 -14.05 21.75
CA ASN A 270 30.30 -12.99 22.14
C ASN A 270 29.63 -11.65 22.51
N VAL A 271 28.31 -11.49 22.35
CA VAL A 271 27.57 -10.30 22.78
C VAL A 271 26.49 -10.69 23.77
N PRO A 272 26.80 -10.66 25.11
CA PRO A 272 25.81 -11.00 26.13
C PRO A 272 24.64 -10.02 26.10
N GLY A 273 23.42 -10.56 26.01
CA GLY A 273 22.17 -9.79 26.15
C GLY A 273 21.38 -9.56 24.86
N THR A 274 21.86 -9.97 23.70
CA THR A 274 21.11 -9.84 22.44
C THR A 274 20.24 -11.06 22.21
N ASN A 275 19.03 -11.05 22.74
CA ASN A 275 18.05 -12.09 22.44
C ASN A 275 17.44 -11.97 21.02
N GLY A 276 17.64 -10.84 20.35
CA GLY A 276 17.15 -10.57 19.00
C GLY A 276 15.63 -10.72 18.82
N ASN A 277 14.90 -10.99 19.90
CA ASN A 277 13.47 -11.19 19.88
C ASN A 277 12.74 -9.94 20.35
N TYR A 278 11.78 -9.46 19.56
CA TYR A 278 10.94 -8.34 19.95
C TYR A 278 9.52 -8.52 19.41
N SER A 279 8.60 -7.66 19.81
CA SER A 279 7.25 -7.60 19.29
C SER A 279 7.07 -6.35 18.46
N SER A 280 6.59 -6.53 17.24
CA SER A 280 6.16 -5.43 16.36
C SER A 280 4.67 -5.21 16.53
N TRP A 281 4.28 -3.96 16.63
CA TRP A 281 2.87 -3.58 16.62
C TRP A 281 2.69 -2.22 15.96
N ALA A 282 1.57 -2.02 15.31
CA ALA A 282 1.17 -0.71 14.79
C ALA A 282 -0.35 -0.58 14.77
N THR A 283 -0.79 0.65 14.81
CA THR A 283 -2.19 1.02 14.58
C THR A 283 -2.25 2.26 13.71
N ASP A 284 -3.26 2.34 12.87
CA ASP A 284 -3.63 3.53 12.12
C ASP A 284 -5.10 3.87 12.35
N PHE A 285 -5.42 5.13 12.14
CA PHE A 285 -6.80 5.61 12.10
C PHE A 285 -6.90 6.84 11.21
N GLY A 286 -8.04 7.01 10.62
CA GLY A 286 -8.30 8.13 9.75
C GLY A 286 -9.67 8.09 9.12
N GLY A 287 -9.85 8.89 8.10
CA GLY A 287 -11.10 8.94 7.39
C GLY A 287 -11.12 10.00 6.31
N LYS A 288 -12.28 10.09 5.67
CA LYS A 288 -12.57 11.10 4.66
C LYS A 288 -13.99 11.61 4.77
N TYR A 289 -14.19 12.82 4.27
CA TYR A 289 -15.48 13.47 4.20
C TYR A 289 -15.66 14.16 2.84
N ASP A 290 -16.75 13.81 2.16
CA ASP A 290 -17.11 14.36 0.86
C ASP A 290 -18.16 15.47 1.03
N ILE A 291 -17.88 16.70 0.54
CA ILE A 291 -18.82 17.83 0.61
C ILE A 291 -18.68 18.76 -0.59
N ALA A 292 -19.77 18.96 -1.33
CA ALA A 292 -19.86 19.95 -2.40
C ALA A 292 -18.69 19.89 -3.43
N GLY A 293 -18.25 18.67 -3.79
CA GLY A 293 -17.15 18.45 -4.71
C GLY A 293 -15.76 18.45 -4.07
N PHE A 294 -15.66 18.81 -2.79
CA PHE A 294 -14.44 18.62 -2.01
C PHE A 294 -14.44 17.23 -1.36
N GLU A 295 -13.27 16.60 -1.33
CA GLU A 295 -12.94 15.48 -0.45
C GLU A 295 -11.82 15.95 0.47
N VAL A 296 -12.04 15.87 1.78
CA VAL A 296 -11.01 16.07 2.81
C VAL A 296 -10.70 14.73 3.43
N ALA A 297 -9.45 14.31 3.44
CA ALA A 297 -9.05 13.03 4.00
C ALA A 297 -7.76 13.13 4.80
N GLY A 298 -7.62 12.24 5.80
CA GLY A 298 -6.42 12.15 6.61
C GLY A 298 -6.32 10.85 7.37
N TRP A 299 -5.08 10.38 7.52
CA TRP A 299 -4.70 9.19 8.29
C TRP A 299 -3.51 9.49 9.16
N TYR A 300 -3.46 8.86 10.32
CA TYR A 300 -2.32 8.86 11.23
C TYR A 300 -2.00 7.43 11.63
N TYR A 301 -0.71 7.10 11.69
CA TYR A 301 -0.26 5.83 12.24
C TYR A 301 0.78 6.03 13.36
N VAL A 302 0.87 5.05 14.24
CA VAL A 302 1.90 4.90 15.25
C VAL A 302 2.23 3.43 15.42
N GLY A 303 3.50 3.12 15.63
CA GLY A 303 3.93 1.74 15.83
C GLY A 303 5.33 1.63 16.41
N LYS A 304 5.68 0.41 16.76
CA LYS A 304 7.02 0.01 17.21
C LYS A 304 7.45 -1.24 16.47
N GLY A 305 8.67 -1.23 15.94
CA GLY A 305 9.23 -2.35 15.22
C GLY A 305 8.54 -2.63 13.87
N VAL A 306 7.98 -1.59 13.22
CA VAL A 306 7.29 -1.71 11.93
C VAL A 306 7.96 -0.91 10.81
N GLY A 307 8.91 -0.02 11.15
CA GLY A 307 9.58 0.84 10.18
C GLY A 307 8.74 2.03 9.75
N THR A 308 9.02 2.57 8.56
CA THR A 308 8.32 3.75 8.02
C THR A 308 7.86 3.63 6.57
N THR A 309 8.49 2.75 5.77
CA THR A 309 8.24 2.65 4.32
C THR A 309 7.42 1.40 3.98
N GLY A 310 8.02 0.25 3.95
CA GLY A 310 7.33 -1.04 3.90
C GLY A 310 7.27 -1.65 5.30
N LEU A 311 6.38 -2.61 5.52
CA LEU A 311 6.31 -3.33 6.77
C LEU A 311 7.68 -3.94 7.11
N PHE A 312 8.18 -3.64 8.31
CA PHE A 312 9.44 -4.13 8.88
C PHE A 312 10.71 -3.66 8.17
N VAL A 313 10.63 -2.66 7.28
CA VAL A 313 11.80 -1.99 6.71
C VAL A 313 12.37 -1.00 7.72
N ASN A 314 13.64 -1.14 8.11
CA ASN A 314 14.27 -0.36 9.17
C ASN A 314 13.55 -0.48 10.54
N SER A 315 13.00 -1.65 10.83
CA SER A 315 12.17 -1.89 12.01
C SER A 315 12.92 -1.93 13.33
N ASP A 316 14.20 -2.29 13.29
CA ASP A 316 15.06 -2.50 14.45
C ASP A 316 16.52 -2.10 14.16
N ASP A 317 17.37 -2.16 15.19
CA ASP A 317 18.81 -1.85 15.12
C ASP A 317 19.69 -3.01 14.65
N GLY A 318 19.09 -4.14 14.26
CA GLY A 318 19.82 -5.37 13.91
C GLY A 318 20.22 -6.21 15.13
N LEU A 319 20.01 -5.72 16.36
CA LEU A 319 20.32 -6.40 17.62
C LEU A 319 19.04 -6.83 18.37
N GLY A 320 17.86 -6.44 17.88
CA GLY A 320 16.57 -6.77 18.47
C GLY A 320 15.92 -5.64 19.28
N ASP A 321 16.46 -4.43 19.21
CA ASP A 321 15.81 -3.24 19.76
C ASP A 321 14.93 -2.60 18.68
N PRO A 322 13.57 -2.68 18.83
CA PRO A 322 12.67 -2.14 17.82
C PRO A 322 12.59 -0.62 17.86
N ARG A 323 12.60 0.01 16.68
CA ARG A 323 12.44 1.45 16.51
C ARG A 323 10.99 1.88 16.59
N ASP A 324 10.72 3.01 17.24
CA ASP A 324 9.41 3.65 17.21
C ASP A 324 9.22 4.43 15.91
N SER A 325 8.00 4.39 15.37
CA SER A 325 7.64 5.16 14.18
C SER A 325 6.23 5.74 14.28
N ASN A 326 6.03 6.85 13.59
CA ASN A 326 4.71 7.45 13.40
C ASN A 326 4.69 8.27 12.10
N GLY A 327 3.51 8.57 11.62
CA GLY A 327 3.34 9.43 10.45
C GLY A 327 1.90 9.79 10.21
N TYR A 328 1.69 10.72 9.30
CA TYR A 328 0.36 11.12 8.89
C TYR A 328 0.33 11.57 7.43
N LEU A 329 -0.83 11.38 6.82
CA LEU A 329 -1.22 11.90 5.51
C LEU A 329 -2.42 12.81 5.70
N ALA A 330 -2.40 13.98 5.10
CA ALA A 330 -3.54 14.90 5.03
C ALA A 330 -3.68 15.41 3.60
N GLN A 331 -4.91 15.41 3.09
CA GLN A 331 -5.17 15.82 1.71
C GLN A 331 -6.53 16.51 1.55
N VAL A 332 -6.59 17.35 0.54
CA VAL A 332 -7.83 17.97 0.05
C VAL A 332 -7.85 17.84 -1.46
N THR A 333 -8.94 17.33 -2.00
CA THR A 333 -9.20 17.37 -3.44
C THR A 333 -10.50 18.12 -3.73
N TYR A 334 -10.59 18.67 -4.94
CA TYR A 334 -11.81 19.34 -5.43
C TYR A 334 -12.08 18.89 -6.85
N LYS A 335 -13.26 18.31 -7.07
CA LYS A 335 -13.71 17.88 -8.40
C LYS A 335 -14.72 18.88 -8.97
N ILE A 336 -14.38 19.42 -10.14
CA ILE A 336 -15.29 20.25 -10.95
C ILE A 336 -15.43 19.61 -12.33
N MET A 337 -16.64 19.23 -12.69
CA MET A 337 -16.92 18.49 -13.94
C MET A 337 -16.04 17.22 -14.03
N GLN A 338 -15.16 17.14 -15.02
CA GLN A 338 -14.26 16.01 -15.26
C GLN A 338 -12.84 16.22 -14.71
N THR A 339 -12.58 17.38 -14.08
CA THR A 339 -11.25 17.71 -13.57
C THR A 339 -11.24 17.64 -12.04
N LYS A 340 -10.28 16.90 -11.49
CA LYS A 340 -9.99 16.86 -10.04
C LYS A 340 -8.65 17.55 -9.78
N PHE A 341 -8.64 18.54 -8.91
CA PHE A 341 -7.45 19.18 -8.36
C PHE A 341 -7.19 18.62 -6.96
N GLY A 342 -5.94 18.49 -6.58
CA GLY A 342 -5.61 17.99 -5.26
C GLY A 342 -4.29 18.51 -4.73
N ILE A 343 -4.21 18.55 -3.41
CA ILE A 343 -3.00 18.76 -2.65
C ILE A 343 -2.96 17.74 -1.53
N ASN A 344 -1.82 17.08 -1.35
CA ASN A 344 -1.56 16.31 -0.15
C ASN A 344 -0.23 16.68 0.49
N TYR A 345 -0.15 16.46 1.78
CA TYR A 345 1.07 16.50 2.57
C TYR A 345 1.13 15.25 3.41
N GLY A 346 2.29 14.62 3.45
CA GLY A 346 2.52 13.48 4.32
C GLY A 346 3.93 13.48 4.91
N GLN A 347 4.06 12.88 6.08
CA GLN A 347 5.35 12.62 6.72
C GLN A 347 5.34 11.32 7.50
N SER A 348 6.51 10.67 7.53
CA SER A 348 6.81 9.53 8.39
C SER A 348 8.09 9.80 9.17
N VAL A 349 8.07 9.47 10.46
CA VAL A 349 9.16 9.71 11.43
C VAL A 349 9.62 8.37 11.98
N LEU A 350 10.92 8.16 12.01
CA LEU A 350 11.57 7.02 12.64
C LEU A 350 12.45 7.53 13.79
N LYS A 351 12.31 6.94 14.96
CA LYS A 351 13.19 7.22 16.10
C LYS A 351 14.26 6.13 16.18
N ALA A 352 15.49 6.53 16.37
CA ALA A 352 16.59 5.60 16.61
C ALA A 352 16.31 4.73 17.85
N ALA A 353 16.68 3.46 17.79
CA ALA A 353 16.67 2.56 18.93
C ALA A 353 17.89 2.81 19.84
N SER A 354 17.90 2.18 21.02
CA SER A 354 19.02 2.35 21.97
C SER A 354 20.33 1.77 21.46
N GLY A 355 20.28 0.75 20.60
CA GLY A 355 21.47 0.16 19.98
C GLY A 355 21.95 0.90 18.73
N ASP A 356 21.20 1.85 18.19
CA ASP A 356 21.67 2.71 17.10
C ASP A 356 22.70 3.71 17.64
N ILE A 357 23.97 3.54 17.28
CA ILE A 357 25.07 4.37 17.78
C ILE A 357 25.98 4.86 16.64
N GLY A 358 26.72 5.95 16.91
CA GLY A 358 27.75 6.47 16.02
C GLY A 358 27.22 6.90 14.64
N ILE A 359 28.03 6.72 13.62
CA ILE A 359 27.75 7.13 12.24
C ILE A 359 26.47 6.45 11.70
N ALA A 360 26.28 5.17 11.99
CA ALA A 360 25.10 4.43 11.52
C ALA A 360 23.80 5.01 12.06
N ARG A 361 23.79 5.51 13.31
CA ARG A 361 22.66 6.25 13.87
C ARG A 361 22.49 7.59 13.17
N ASP A 362 23.56 8.36 13.02
CA ASP A 362 23.50 9.71 12.48
C ASP A 362 23.03 9.73 11.01
N GLU A 363 23.41 8.73 10.23
CA GLU A 363 23.00 8.53 8.85
C GLU A 363 21.60 7.90 8.69
N LEU A 364 21.02 7.29 9.75
CA LEU A 364 19.69 6.71 9.70
C LEU A 364 18.65 7.80 9.47
N VAL A 365 17.64 7.51 8.65
CA VAL A 365 16.52 8.42 8.43
C VAL A 365 15.81 8.72 9.76
N GLY A 366 15.57 10.00 10.00
CA GLY A 366 14.74 10.47 11.11
C GLY A 366 13.35 10.88 10.64
N LYS A 367 13.25 11.42 9.41
CA LYS A 367 11.98 11.86 8.85
C LYS A 367 12.03 11.85 7.31
N ASN A 368 10.99 11.30 6.71
CA ASN A 368 10.65 11.52 5.31
C ASN A 368 9.36 12.35 5.23
N SER A 369 9.27 13.30 4.31
CA SER A 369 8.06 14.10 4.09
C SER A 369 7.91 14.52 2.63
N LYS A 370 6.67 14.76 2.20
CA LYS A 370 6.38 15.26 0.85
C LYS A 370 5.19 16.21 0.82
N VAL A 371 5.14 17.02 -0.22
CA VAL A 371 3.93 17.71 -0.68
C VAL A 371 3.73 17.39 -2.16
N THR A 372 2.50 17.07 -2.56
CA THR A 372 2.12 16.84 -3.96
C THR A 372 0.97 17.77 -4.35
N LEU A 373 1.09 18.39 -5.50
CA LEU A 373 0.02 19.08 -6.21
C LEU A 373 -0.36 18.24 -7.42
N GLY A 374 -1.63 17.95 -7.64
CA GLY A 374 -2.10 17.08 -8.71
C GLY A 374 -3.30 17.66 -9.46
N VAL A 375 -3.34 17.38 -10.76
CA VAL A 375 -4.49 17.64 -11.66
C VAL A 375 -4.79 16.35 -12.40
N TYR A 376 -6.02 15.90 -12.30
CA TYR A 376 -6.50 14.64 -12.89
C TYR A 376 -7.70 14.95 -13.76
N GLN A 377 -7.61 14.66 -15.06
CA GLN A 377 -8.63 14.94 -16.05
C GLN A 377 -9.21 13.66 -16.62
N ASP A 378 -10.48 13.39 -16.33
CA ASP A 378 -11.23 12.33 -16.99
C ASP A 378 -11.50 12.74 -18.45
N LEU A 379 -10.87 12.07 -19.42
CA LEU A 379 -11.14 12.26 -20.85
C LEU A 379 -12.39 11.48 -21.26
N THR A 380 -12.56 10.32 -20.67
CA THR A 380 -13.75 9.47 -20.81
C THR A 380 -14.08 8.85 -19.45
N ALA A 381 -15.14 8.05 -19.37
CA ALA A 381 -15.45 7.29 -18.18
C ALA A 381 -14.31 6.33 -17.77
N ASN A 382 -13.49 5.87 -18.73
CA ASN A 382 -12.46 4.85 -18.55
C ASN A 382 -11.04 5.41 -18.60
N LEU A 383 -10.82 6.54 -19.30
CA LEU A 383 -9.50 7.10 -19.55
C LEU A 383 -9.32 8.43 -18.83
N MET A 384 -8.31 8.49 -17.98
CA MET A 384 -7.85 9.68 -17.28
C MET A 384 -6.44 10.04 -17.71
N VAL A 385 -6.13 11.32 -17.83
CA VAL A 385 -4.76 11.86 -17.90
C VAL A 385 -4.48 12.64 -16.63
N LEU A 386 -3.22 12.70 -16.21
CA LEU A 386 -2.83 13.35 -14.98
C LEU A 386 -1.53 14.13 -15.14
N PHE A 387 -1.39 15.14 -14.28
CA PHE A 387 -0.15 15.85 -14.05
C PHE A 387 0.03 16.04 -12.54
N GLU A 388 1.21 15.72 -12.03
CA GLU A 388 1.57 15.97 -10.63
C GLU A 388 2.93 16.68 -10.52
N PHE A 389 3.07 17.44 -9.44
CA PHE A 389 4.33 18.02 -9.01
C PHE A 389 4.53 17.71 -7.54
N THR A 390 5.63 17.04 -7.22
CA THR A 390 5.93 16.61 -5.85
C THR A 390 7.29 17.12 -5.40
N ARG A 391 7.36 17.61 -4.18
CA ARG A 391 8.61 17.86 -3.46
C ARG A 391 8.72 16.87 -2.31
N THR A 392 9.86 16.17 -2.24
CA THR A 392 10.19 15.21 -1.19
C THR A 392 11.41 15.67 -0.41
N GLN A 393 11.40 15.45 0.91
CA GLN A 393 12.50 15.77 1.81
C GLN A 393 12.77 14.58 2.72
N ALA A 394 14.05 14.31 2.99
CA ALA A 394 14.51 13.32 3.95
C ALA A 394 15.49 13.97 4.90
N LEU A 395 15.29 13.79 6.20
CA LEU A 395 16.23 14.20 7.26
C LEU A 395 16.78 12.94 7.93
N ASN A 396 18.08 12.93 8.22
CA ASN A 396 18.68 11.88 9.04
C ASN A 396 18.54 12.21 10.55
N GLN A 397 19.02 11.31 11.42
CA GLN A 397 18.97 11.50 12.88
C GLN A 397 19.89 12.64 13.35
N ALA A 398 20.91 13.03 12.57
CA ALA A 398 21.77 14.19 12.82
C ALA A 398 21.12 15.52 12.38
N GLY A 399 19.93 15.49 11.75
CA GLY A 399 19.22 16.68 11.28
C GLY A 399 19.68 17.21 9.93
N GLN A 400 20.49 16.46 9.20
CA GLN A 400 20.93 16.80 7.85
C GLN A 400 19.85 16.44 6.84
N GLU A 401 19.66 17.27 5.80
CA GLU A 401 18.54 17.18 4.84
C GLU A 401 19.03 16.89 3.42
N ASN A 402 18.35 15.95 2.75
CA ASN A 402 18.31 15.83 1.30
C ASN A 402 16.93 16.18 0.79
N ALA A 403 16.83 16.78 -0.40
CA ALA A 403 15.57 17.17 -1.01
C ALA A 403 15.56 16.90 -2.51
N SER A 404 14.38 16.54 -3.03
CA SER A 404 14.14 16.34 -4.46
C SER A 404 12.81 16.91 -4.90
N ARG A 405 12.65 17.08 -6.21
CA ARG A 405 11.41 17.42 -6.89
C ARG A 405 11.18 16.46 -8.04
N ASN A 406 9.94 16.08 -8.27
CA ASN A 406 9.55 15.45 -9.51
C ASN A 406 8.35 16.17 -10.14
N ALA A 407 8.31 16.12 -11.46
CA ALA A 407 7.16 16.47 -12.28
C ALA A 407 6.84 15.27 -13.15
N ASP A 408 5.58 14.94 -13.25
CA ASP A 408 5.14 13.77 -14.00
C ASP A 408 3.85 14.04 -14.77
N ILE A 409 3.73 13.33 -15.88
CA ILE A 409 2.54 13.30 -16.71
C ILE A 409 2.24 11.87 -17.07
N GLY A 410 0.99 11.45 -16.92
CA GLY A 410 0.59 10.07 -17.15
C GLY A 410 -0.81 9.90 -17.67
N ALA A 411 -1.11 8.65 -18.01
CA ALA A 411 -2.43 8.21 -18.39
C ALA A 411 -2.81 6.93 -17.64
N PHE A 412 -4.07 6.82 -17.28
CA PHE A 412 -4.65 5.70 -16.57
C PHE A 412 -5.93 5.24 -17.29
N LEU A 413 -5.91 4.04 -17.82
CA LEU A 413 -7.06 3.39 -18.45
C LEU A 413 -7.56 2.28 -17.51
N LYS A 414 -8.84 2.30 -17.17
CA LYS A 414 -9.54 1.25 -16.42
C LYS A 414 -10.57 0.54 -17.30
N PHE A 415 -10.80 -0.75 -17.10
CA PHE A 415 -11.77 -1.56 -17.84
C PHE A 415 -12.37 -2.67 -16.97
#